data_3e54d7ba5347ccb0c3fb528552c4cd06
#
_entry.id   3e54d7ba5347ccb0c3fb528552c4cd06
#
_cell.length_a   1.000
_cell.length_b   1.000
_cell.length_c   1.000
_cell.angle_alpha   90.00
_cell.angle_beta   90.00
_cell.angle_gamma   90.00
#
_symmetry.space_group_name_H-M   'P 1'
#
loop_
_entity.id
_entity.type
_entity.pdbx_description
1 polymer ?
#
loop_
_entity_poly.entity_id
_entity_poly.type
_entity_poly.pdbx_seq_one_letter_code
_entity_poly.pdbx_strand_id
1 'polypeptide(L)'
;MVGAQAYVTTQISTASSVQVVVLLYDGAISSMKLAQEGIVALNFHDKARFLDRALRVVGELSASLNMEEGGIIAKDLQRVYEYIQFEVTQANLKNEPGRLEGPIRCMSAIRESWQELAIQGAKPQAVGM
;
A
#
# COMPACT_ATOMS: atom_id res chain seq x y z
N MET A 1 -2.78 0.49 -19.36
CA MET A 1 -3.87 -0.37 -19.81
C MET A 1 -5.22 0.29 -19.52
N VAL A 2 -6.04 0.43 -20.52
CA VAL A 2 -7.30 1.18 -20.43
C VAL A 2 -8.28 0.55 -19.43
N GLY A 3 -8.41 -0.78 -19.42
CA GLY A 3 -9.37 -1.45 -18.55
C GLY A 3 -9.09 -1.27 -17.06
N ALA A 4 -7.83 -1.42 -16.64
CA ALA A 4 -7.47 -1.26 -15.24
C ALA A 4 -7.64 0.18 -14.77
N GLN A 5 -7.24 1.14 -15.60
CA GLN A 5 -7.39 2.55 -15.27
C GLN A 5 -8.86 2.97 -15.25
N ALA A 6 -9.65 2.47 -16.17
CA ALA A 6 -11.08 2.76 -16.19
C ALA A 6 -11.77 2.21 -14.95
N TYR A 7 -11.36 1.01 -14.49
CA TYR A 7 -11.90 0.44 -13.27
C TYR A 7 -11.56 1.29 -12.04
N VAL A 8 -10.30 1.71 -11.91
CA VAL A 8 -9.88 2.55 -10.79
C VAL A 8 -10.60 3.89 -10.81
N THR A 9 -10.74 4.50 -11.98
CA THR A 9 -11.47 5.76 -12.13
C THR A 9 -12.93 5.61 -11.70
N THR A 10 -13.57 4.50 -12.10
CA THR A 10 -14.94 4.20 -11.71
C THR A 10 -15.06 4.02 -10.20
N GLN A 11 -14.10 3.34 -9.57
CA GLN A 11 -14.07 3.18 -8.12
C GLN A 11 -13.97 4.53 -7.41
N ILE A 12 -13.15 5.44 -7.91
CA ILE A 12 -13.01 6.78 -7.33
C ILE A 12 -14.31 7.56 -7.44
N SER A 13 -15.03 7.44 -8.55
CA SER A 13 -16.27 8.20 -8.77
C SER A 13 -17.47 7.61 -8.06
N THR A 14 -17.49 6.28 -7.78
CA THR A 14 -18.66 5.60 -7.20
C THR A 14 -18.46 5.15 -5.76
N ALA A 15 -17.22 4.79 -5.37
CA ALA A 15 -16.88 4.38 -4.01
C ALA A 15 -16.32 5.58 -3.24
N SER A 16 -16.35 5.53 -1.91
CA SER A 16 -15.71 6.57 -1.11
C SER A 16 -14.20 6.54 -1.29
N SER A 17 -13.55 7.67 -1.09
CA SER A 17 -12.08 7.76 -1.12
C SER A 17 -11.43 6.78 -0.16
N VAL A 18 -12.06 6.56 0.99
CA VAL A 18 -11.55 5.62 2.00
C VAL A 18 -11.57 4.19 1.46
N GLN A 19 -12.63 3.81 0.73
CA GLN A 19 -12.71 2.48 0.13
C GLN A 19 -11.61 2.28 -0.91
N VAL A 20 -11.28 3.30 -1.67
CA VAL A 20 -10.16 3.23 -2.62
C VAL A 20 -8.84 3.02 -1.89
N VAL A 21 -8.64 3.73 -0.78
CA VAL A 21 -7.44 3.56 0.05
C VAL A 21 -7.33 2.12 0.57
N VAL A 22 -8.43 1.56 1.05
CA VAL A 22 -8.46 0.16 1.53
C VAL A 22 -8.03 -0.80 0.42
N LEU A 23 -8.53 -0.59 -0.80
CA LEU A 23 -8.16 -1.44 -1.95
C LEU A 23 -6.67 -1.33 -2.28
N LEU A 24 -6.10 -0.14 -2.18
CA LEU A 24 -4.66 0.05 -2.41
C LEU A 24 -3.84 -0.67 -1.33
N TYR A 25 -4.26 -0.58 -0.08
CA TYR A 25 -3.61 -1.32 1.02
C TYR A 25 -3.68 -2.82 0.79
N ASP A 26 -4.86 -3.34 0.39
CA ASP A 26 -5.01 -4.76 0.08
C ASP A 26 -4.06 -5.20 -1.02
N GLY A 27 -3.92 -4.39 -2.05
CA GLY A 27 -3.00 -4.68 -3.15
C GLY A 27 -1.54 -4.72 -2.72
N ALA A 28 -1.12 -3.78 -1.88
CA ALA A 28 0.26 -3.76 -1.38
C ALA A 28 0.54 -4.95 -0.46
N ILE A 29 -0.38 -5.25 0.47
CA ILE A 29 -0.24 -6.37 1.39
C ILE A 29 -0.16 -7.69 0.62
N SER A 30 -1.07 -7.90 -0.32
CA SER A 30 -1.10 -9.09 -1.16
C SER A 30 0.21 -9.25 -1.94
N SER A 31 0.69 -8.16 -2.54
CA SER A 31 1.94 -8.19 -3.31
C SER A 31 3.13 -8.57 -2.44
N MET A 32 3.22 -8.03 -1.22
CA MET A 32 4.32 -8.36 -0.32
C MET A 32 4.27 -9.84 0.11
N LYS A 33 3.09 -10.38 0.38
CA LYS A 33 2.94 -11.80 0.72
C LYS A 33 3.34 -12.71 -0.43
N LEU A 34 2.92 -12.37 -1.65
CA LEU A 34 3.30 -13.13 -2.84
C LEU A 34 4.80 -13.04 -3.12
N ALA A 35 5.40 -11.89 -2.83
CA ALA A 35 6.85 -11.74 -2.95
C ALA A 35 7.59 -12.63 -1.95
N GLN A 36 7.09 -12.76 -0.72
CA GLN A 36 7.67 -13.67 0.26
C GLN A 36 7.66 -15.11 -0.27
N GLU A 37 6.53 -15.54 -0.83
CA GLU A 37 6.43 -16.86 -1.44
C GLU A 37 7.44 -17.03 -2.57
N GLY A 38 7.59 -16.00 -3.40
CA GLY A 38 8.56 -16.03 -4.50
C GLY A 38 10.00 -16.17 -4.02
N ILE A 39 10.35 -15.47 -2.94
CA ILE A 39 11.71 -15.58 -2.38
C ILE A 39 11.96 -16.99 -1.84
N VAL A 40 11.02 -17.52 -1.08
CA VAL A 40 11.13 -18.88 -0.49
C VAL A 40 11.22 -19.94 -1.58
N ALA A 41 10.44 -19.80 -2.64
CA ALA A 41 10.43 -20.74 -3.76
C ALA A 41 11.57 -20.51 -4.75
N LEU A 42 12.43 -19.52 -4.52
CA LEU A 42 13.51 -19.13 -5.44
C LEU A 42 12.98 -18.71 -6.81
N ASN A 43 11.75 -18.23 -6.86
CA ASN A 43 11.15 -17.69 -8.06
C ASN A 43 11.42 -16.18 -8.10
N PHE A 44 12.59 -15.82 -8.61
CA PHE A 44 13.05 -14.43 -8.56
C PHE A 44 12.31 -13.54 -9.55
N HIS A 45 11.72 -14.10 -10.60
CA HIS A 45 10.87 -13.33 -11.51
C HIS A 45 9.61 -12.87 -10.78
N ASP A 46 8.93 -13.76 -10.07
CA ASP A 46 7.75 -13.41 -9.29
C ASP A 46 8.09 -12.46 -8.15
N LYS A 47 9.21 -12.72 -7.45
CA LYS A 47 9.69 -11.82 -6.40
C LYS A 47 9.79 -10.38 -6.93
N ALA A 48 10.50 -10.19 -8.03
CA ALA A 48 10.73 -8.86 -8.59
C ALA A 48 9.42 -8.20 -9.01
N ARG A 49 8.54 -8.96 -9.64
CA ARG A 49 7.25 -8.45 -10.12
C ARG A 49 6.38 -7.96 -8.96
N PHE A 50 6.27 -8.77 -7.91
CA PHE A 50 5.42 -8.43 -6.78
C PHE A 50 6.01 -7.32 -5.89
N LEU A 51 7.33 -7.30 -5.71
CA LEU A 51 7.96 -6.19 -4.96
C LEU A 51 7.84 -4.87 -5.73
N ASP A 52 8.00 -4.90 -7.05
CA ASP A 52 7.78 -3.71 -7.86
C ASP A 52 6.35 -3.19 -7.73
N ARG A 53 5.37 -4.10 -7.75
CA ARG A 53 3.97 -3.72 -7.58
C ARG A 53 3.71 -3.11 -6.19
N ALA A 54 4.29 -3.69 -5.14
CA ALA A 54 4.18 -3.16 -3.80
C ALA A 54 4.74 -1.73 -3.72
N LEU A 55 5.92 -1.52 -4.30
CA LEU A 55 6.55 -0.20 -4.31
C LEU A 55 5.70 0.84 -5.06
N ARG A 56 5.10 0.44 -6.19
CA ARG A 56 4.26 1.36 -6.95
C ARG A 56 3.02 1.76 -6.17
N VAL A 57 2.36 0.80 -5.51
CA VAL A 57 1.16 1.08 -4.73
C VAL A 57 1.49 1.98 -3.54
N VAL A 58 2.55 1.68 -2.81
CA VAL A 58 2.96 2.49 -1.66
C VAL A 58 3.41 3.88 -2.13
N GLY A 59 4.04 3.96 -3.29
CA GLY A 59 4.40 5.25 -3.90
C GLY A 59 3.18 6.11 -4.22
N GLU A 60 2.11 5.50 -4.72
CA GLU A 60 0.85 6.21 -4.98
C GLU A 60 0.20 6.67 -3.68
N LEU A 61 0.19 5.82 -2.66
CA LEU A 61 -0.33 6.20 -1.34
C LEU A 61 0.44 7.39 -0.78
N SER A 62 1.76 7.36 -0.87
CA SER A 62 2.62 8.45 -0.41
C SER A 62 2.36 9.74 -1.17
N ALA A 63 2.25 9.66 -2.49
CA ALA A 63 2.02 10.82 -3.35
C ALA A 63 0.65 11.44 -3.13
N SER A 64 -0.34 10.68 -2.68
CA SER A 64 -1.69 11.17 -2.45
C SER A 64 -1.89 11.82 -1.08
N LEU A 65 -0.87 11.82 -0.22
CA LEU A 65 -0.98 12.44 1.10
C LEU A 65 -1.18 13.95 0.97
N ASN A 66 -2.15 14.46 1.72
CA ASN A 66 -2.35 15.89 1.86
C ASN A 66 -1.63 16.36 3.12
N MET A 67 -0.39 16.82 2.96
CA MET A 67 0.46 17.19 4.10
C MET A 67 -0.09 18.38 4.86
N GLU A 68 -0.78 19.26 4.17
CA GLU A 68 -1.34 20.46 4.76
C GLU A 68 -2.55 20.17 5.64
N GLU A 69 -3.55 19.48 5.08
CA GLU A 69 -4.78 19.16 5.81
C GLU A 69 -4.61 17.96 6.74
N GLY A 70 -3.77 17.01 6.36
CA GLY A 70 -3.53 15.81 7.15
C GLY A 70 -2.65 16.01 8.37
N GLY A 71 -1.85 17.07 8.39
CA GLY A 71 -1.02 17.44 9.52
C GLY A 71 -0.13 16.31 10.02
N ILE A 72 -0.21 16.03 11.31
CA ILE A 72 0.60 15.00 11.97
C ILE A 72 0.32 13.61 11.42
N ILE A 73 -0.95 13.31 11.12
CA ILE A 73 -1.35 12.01 10.59
C ILE A 73 -0.68 11.76 9.23
N ALA A 74 -0.69 12.76 8.35
CA ALA A 74 -0.05 12.65 7.05
C ALA A 74 1.46 12.45 7.19
N LYS A 75 2.10 13.17 8.12
CA LYS A 75 3.54 13.01 8.38
C LYS A 75 3.86 11.60 8.90
N ASP A 76 3.04 11.08 9.79
CA ASP A 76 3.24 9.75 10.34
C ASP A 76 3.07 8.68 9.25
N LEU A 77 2.05 8.83 8.40
CA LEU A 77 1.85 7.92 7.27
C LEU A 77 3.02 8.00 6.29
N GLN A 78 3.55 9.19 6.03
CA GLN A 78 4.71 9.34 5.17
C GLN A 78 5.90 8.55 5.70
N ARG A 79 6.16 8.62 7.00
CA ARG A 79 7.24 7.85 7.63
C ARG A 79 7.02 6.35 7.50
N VAL A 80 5.77 5.90 7.66
CA VAL A 80 5.42 4.49 7.49
C VAL A 80 5.70 4.06 6.05
N TYR A 81 5.28 4.84 5.06
CA TYR A 81 5.50 4.50 3.67
C TYR A 81 6.99 4.48 3.31
N GLU A 82 7.77 5.40 3.86
CA GLU A 82 9.22 5.40 3.66
C GLU A 82 9.86 4.15 4.27
N TYR A 83 9.43 3.75 5.46
CA TYR A 83 9.88 2.52 6.11
C TYR A 83 9.57 1.30 5.24
N ILE A 84 8.34 1.22 4.73
CA ILE A 84 7.94 0.09 3.89
C ILE A 84 8.78 0.05 2.61
N GLN A 85 8.97 1.17 1.95
CA GLN A 85 9.77 1.26 0.74
C GLN A 85 11.21 0.81 0.99
N PHE A 86 11.78 1.19 2.13
CA PHE A 86 13.12 0.77 2.51
C PHE A 86 13.19 -0.75 2.71
N GLU A 87 12.27 -1.31 3.49
CA GLU A 87 12.28 -2.75 3.79
C GLU A 87 12.01 -3.60 2.54
N VAL A 88 11.09 -3.15 1.67
CA VAL A 88 10.82 -3.83 0.39
C VAL A 88 12.10 -3.85 -0.47
N THR A 89 12.80 -2.73 -0.53
CA THR A 89 14.06 -2.64 -1.28
C THR A 89 15.11 -3.57 -0.70
N GLN A 90 15.24 -3.62 0.62
CA GLN A 90 16.18 -4.51 1.28
C GLN A 90 15.84 -5.99 1.07
N ALA A 91 14.55 -6.33 1.13
CA ALA A 91 14.09 -7.69 0.87
C ALA A 91 14.48 -8.13 -0.54
N ASN A 92 14.36 -7.22 -1.51
CA ASN A 92 14.72 -7.50 -2.89
C ASN A 92 16.24 -7.70 -3.05
N LEU A 93 17.01 -6.81 -2.47
CA LEU A 93 18.48 -6.86 -2.60
C LEU A 93 19.09 -8.07 -1.91
N LYS A 94 18.55 -8.46 -0.76
CA LYS A 94 19.13 -9.50 0.09
C LYS A 94 18.39 -10.83 0.05
N ASN A 95 17.28 -10.91 -0.68
CA ASN A 95 16.42 -12.11 -0.73
C ASN A 95 16.03 -12.58 0.67
N GLU A 96 15.66 -11.64 1.52
CA GLU A 96 15.24 -11.91 2.90
C GLU A 96 13.73 -11.71 3.04
N PRO A 97 12.92 -12.81 3.03
CA PRO A 97 11.48 -12.67 3.14
C PRO A 97 11.03 -12.10 4.48
N GLY A 98 11.80 -12.32 5.53
CA GLY A 98 11.51 -11.80 6.86
C GLY A 98 11.45 -10.28 6.93
N ARG A 99 12.12 -9.60 6.02
CA ARG A 99 12.07 -8.14 5.96
C ARG A 99 10.69 -7.58 5.63
N LEU A 100 9.84 -8.40 5.04
CA LEU A 100 8.48 -7.99 4.68
C LEU A 100 7.48 -8.20 5.82
N GLU A 101 7.85 -8.88 6.89
CA GLU A 101 6.96 -9.14 8.02
C GLU A 101 6.48 -7.85 8.69
N GLY A 102 7.39 -6.95 9.00
CA GLY A 102 7.07 -5.66 9.60
C GLY A 102 6.16 -4.82 8.73
N PRO A 103 6.53 -4.59 7.44
CA PRO A 103 5.66 -3.88 6.50
C PRO A 103 4.26 -4.48 6.36
N ILE A 104 4.15 -5.79 6.23
CA ILE A 104 2.85 -6.46 6.12
C ILE A 104 2.02 -6.21 7.37
N ARG A 105 2.62 -6.40 8.54
CA ARG A 105 1.95 -6.22 9.82
C ARG A 105 1.48 -4.77 10.00
N CYS A 106 2.36 -3.83 9.68
CA CYS A 106 2.09 -2.41 9.80
C CYS A 106 0.94 -1.98 8.86
N MET A 107 1.01 -2.36 7.60
CA MET A 107 -0.04 -2.02 6.64
C MET A 107 -1.36 -2.70 6.98
N SER A 108 -1.32 -3.93 7.48
CA SER A 108 -2.53 -4.64 7.88
C SER A 108 -3.24 -3.92 9.03
N ALA A 109 -2.49 -3.43 10.00
CA ALA A 109 -3.06 -2.67 11.12
C ALA A 109 -3.68 -1.35 10.66
N ILE A 110 -2.98 -0.62 9.81
CA ILE A 110 -3.50 0.66 9.29
C ILE A 110 -4.70 0.42 8.38
N ARG A 111 -4.66 -0.65 7.59
CA ARG A 111 -5.78 -1.04 6.72
C ARG A 111 -7.06 -1.23 7.52
N GLU A 112 -6.98 -1.84 8.70
CA GLU A 112 -8.14 -2.02 9.56
C GLU A 112 -8.74 -0.68 9.98
N SER A 113 -7.91 0.31 10.29
CA SER A 113 -8.39 1.65 10.63
C SER A 113 -9.10 2.32 9.45
N TRP A 114 -8.54 2.21 8.25
CA TRP A 114 -9.19 2.72 7.04
C TRP A 114 -10.51 2.02 6.78
N GLN A 115 -10.56 0.70 6.97
CA GLN A 115 -11.79 -0.08 6.77
C GLN A 115 -12.89 0.38 7.72
N GLU A 116 -12.54 0.66 8.96
CA GLU A 116 -13.48 1.17 9.95
C GLU A 116 -14.06 2.52 9.51
N LEU A 117 -13.21 3.41 9.03
CA LEU A 117 -13.66 4.70 8.51
C LEU A 117 -14.56 4.54 7.28
N ALA A 118 -14.25 3.58 6.41
CA ALA A 118 -15.07 3.30 5.23
C ALA A 118 -16.48 2.85 5.63
N ILE A 119 -16.59 2.01 6.65
CA ILE A 119 -17.87 1.53 7.16
C ILE A 119 -18.67 2.70 7.74
N GLN A 120 -18.00 3.61 8.43
CA GLN A 120 -18.65 4.78 9.04
C GLN A 120 -18.97 5.88 8.02
N GLY A 121 -18.49 5.75 6.78
CA GLY A 121 -18.69 6.78 5.76
C GLY A 121 -17.88 8.04 5.97
N ALA A 122 -16.83 8.00 6.82
CA ALA A 122 -15.99 9.16 7.08
C ALA A 122 -15.06 9.45 5.91
N LYS A 123 -14.71 10.75 5.74
CA LYS A 123 -13.75 11.14 4.70
C LYS A 123 -12.33 11.12 5.27
N PRO A 124 -11.34 10.62 4.51
CA PRO A 124 -9.95 10.63 4.96
C PRO A 124 -9.37 12.03 4.82
N GLN A 125 -8.95 12.62 5.92
CA GLN A 125 -8.35 13.96 5.90
C GLN A 125 -6.85 13.93 5.65
N ALA A 126 -6.22 12.78 5.87
CA ALA A 126 -4.77 12.62 5.66
C ALA A 126 -4.40 12.37 4.20
N VAL A 127 -5.35 11.99 3.34
CA VAL A 127 -5.15 11.80 1.91
C VAL A 127 -5.99 12.80 1.14
N GLY A 128 -5.49 13.26 0.02
CA GLY A 128 -6.10 14.32 -0.77
C GLY A 128 -7.20 13.85 -1.72
N MET A 129 -7.90 12.81 -1.39
CA MET A 129 -8.94 12.22 -2.26
C MET A 129 -10.34 12.51 -1.77
#